data_89542eed000df3faa624a14429628285
#
_entry.id   89542eed000df3faa624a14429628285
#
_cell.length_a   1.000
_cell.length_b   1.000
_cell.length_c   1.000
_cell.angle_alpha   90.00
_cell.angle_beta   90.00
_cell.angle_gamma   90.00
#
_symmetry.space_group_name_H-M   'P 1'
#
loop_
_entity.id
_entity.type
_entity.pdbx_description
1 polymer ?
#
loop_
_entity_poly.entity_id
_entity_poly.type
_entity_poly.pdbx_seq_one_letter_code
_entity_poly.pdbx_strand_id
1 'polypeptide(L)'
;MLKASWGGGGKGIRMVKSVDEVPNAFKQVQAEVPGSPIFAMKLATNSRHLEVQLLADMHGNVCSVFSRDCSVQRRHQKIVEEGPVTVANPETLEHMEKCARSLARSVKYVGAATVEYLYSMEEDGYCFLELNPRLQVEHPVTEWISGVNIPACQVLIAQGVPLHAIPDLRRLYGKDPEGTDPIDFENAEARLPPAGHVIAVRITAENANDGFKPTAGRIEEISFKNNPDVWGYFSVKGGGAVHEFSDSQFGHLFAKAETRNAAIRAMVVALKELKIRGEIRTNSDYVCELIQTEDFVGDVHNTGWLDKRIADQKTTERPPWHLSVICGAAVRSMQRFNEKQVEYLGYLEKGQLPPARISMNSTVASFVVDAEKYTVEVQRTGPQNLMLRLNGASVDIVVRELNDGGLLIQLDGASHVVHSEEEPSGTRLLIGTSTCMLSSENDP
;
A
#
# COMPACT_ATOMS: atom_id res chain seq x y z
N MET A 1 -4.82 -28.78 -0.39
CA MET A 1 -3.82 -27.99 0.36
C MET A 1 -3.30 -28.81 1.52
N LEU A 2 -1.97 -28.85 1.73
CA LEU A 2 -1.34 -29.44 2.92
C LEU A 2 -0.96 -28.35 3.89
N LYS A 3 -1.22 -28.56 5.18
CA LYS A 3 -0.99 -27.56 6.22
C LYS A 3 -0.38 -28.21 7.47
N ALA A 4 0.66 -27.58 8.02
CA ALA A 4 1.24 -27.94 9.31
C ALA A 4 0.42 -27.32 10.44
N SER A 5 0.11 -28.11 11.49
CA SER A 5 -0.69 -27.62 12.63
C SER A 5 -0.01 -26.50 13.41
N TRP A 6 1.32 -26.47 13.43
CA TRP A 6 2.12 -25.46 14.14
C TRP A 6 2.64 -24.37 13.21
N GLY A 7 2.19 -24.36 11.94
CA GLY A 7 2.53 -23.33 10.98
C GLY A 7 1.74 -22.04 11.25
N GLY A 8 2.31 -20.91 10.83
CA GLY A 8 1.66 -19.60 10.91
C GLY A 8 2.33 -18.62 9.95
N GLY A 9 1.63 -17.54 9.57
CA GLY A 9 2.17 -16.53 8.66
C GLY A 9 2.56 -17.07 7.28
N GLY A 10 1.83 -18.07 6.75
CA GLY A 10 2.12 -18.68 5.45
C GLY A 10 3.17 -19.79 5.46
N LYS A 11 3.88 -20.02 6.59
CA LYS A 11 4.83 -21.14 6.73
C LYS A 11 4.11 -22.45 6.97
N GLY A 12 4.61 -23.52 6.34
CA GLY A 12 4.04 -24.86 6.50
C GLY A 12 2.73 -25.05 5.74
N ILE A 13 2.49 -24.29 4.67
CA ILE A 13 1.31 -24.42 3.80
C ILE A 13 1.76 -24.63 2.37
N ARG A 14 1.23 -25.67 1.70
CA ARG A 14 1.47 -25.94 0.27
C ARG A 14 0.18 -26.27 -0.45
N MET A 15 0.00 -25.59 -1.57
CA MET A 15 -1.06 -25.93 -2.52
C MET A 15 -0.64 -27.19 -3.30
N VAL A 16 -1.59 -28.10 -3.50
CA VAL A 16 -1.42 -29.33 -4.26
C VAL A 16 -2.58 -29.43 -5.23
N LYS A 17 -2.27 -29.54 -6.52
CA LYS A 17 -3.28 -29.63 -7.60
C LYS A 17 -3.55 -31.06 -8.03
N SER A 18 -2.58 -31.94 -7.84
CA SER A 18 -2.68 -33.38 -8.18
C SER A 18 -2.15 -34.27 -7.06
N VAL A 19 -2.54 -35.52 -7.05
CA VAL A 19 -2.08 -36.52 -6.06
C VAL A 19 -0.56 -36.72 -6.17
N ASP A 20 0.01 -36.63 -7.36
CA ASP A 20 1.44 -36.82 -7.62
C ASP A 20 2.32 -35.77 -6.96
N GLU A 21 1.79 -34.58 -6.73
CA GLU A 21 2.49 -33.47 -6.06
C GLU A 21 2.57 -33.64 -4.54
N VAL A 22 1.68 -34.46 -3.96
CA VAL A 22 1.55 -34.64 -2.49
C VAL A 22 2.87 -35.01 -1.82
N PRO A 23 3.67 -35.99 -2.29
CA PRO A 23 4.91 -36.35 -1.62
C PRO A 23 5.94 -35.24 -1.53
N ASN A 24 6.07 -34.44 -2.59
CA ASN A 24 7.00 -33.32 -2.62
C ASN A 24 6.52 -32.16 -1.73
N ALA A 25 5.24 -31.81 -1.80
CA ALA A 25 4.64 -30.79 -0.96
C ALA A 25 4.72 -31.16 0.53
N PHE A 26 4.49 -32.42 0.87
CA PHE A 26 4.62 -32.92 2.24
C PHE A 26 6.04 -32.75 2.79
N LYS A 27 7.07 -33.12 2.02
CA LYS A 27 8.48 -32.94 2.41
C LYS A 27 8.82 -31.46 2.63
N GLN A 28 8.30 -30.58 1.77
CA GLN A 28 8.53 -29.12 1.92
C GLN A 28 7.88 -28.59 3.21
N VAL A 29 6.61 -28.93 3.47
CA VAL A 29 5.91 -28.55 4.70
C VAL A 29 6.63 -29.08 5.93
N GLN A 30 7.09 -30.35 5.90
CA GLN A 30 7.83 -30.95 7.00
C GLN A 30 9.18 -30.28 7.26
N ALA A 31 9.87 -29.84 6.19
CA ALA A 31 11.14 -29.13 6.31
C ALA A 31 10.97 -27.72 6.91
N GLU A 32 9.86 -27.05 6.58
CA GLU A 32 9.57 -25.70 7.10
C GLU A 32 9.13 -25.66 8.56
N VAL A 33 8.38 -26.69 9.00
CA VAL A 33 7.87 -26.83 10.36
C VAL A 33 8.15 -28.24 10.86
N PRO A 34 9.40 -28.53 11.27
CA PRO A 34 9.81 -29.86 11.70
C PRO A 34 9.00 -30.38 12.90
N GLY A 35 8.54 -31.62 12.82
CA GLY A 35 7.80 -32.28 13.89
C GLY A 35 6.31 -31.92 14.01
N SER A 36 5.84 -30.94 13.25
CA SER A 36 4.41 -30.58 13.23
C SER A 36 3.57 -31.65 12.54
N PRO A 37 2.40 -32.02 13.10
CA PRO A 37 1.40 -32.79 12.35
C PRO A 37 1.00 -32.05 11.08
N ILE A 38 0.87 -32.80 9.97
CA ILE A 38 0.46 -32.27 8.67
C ILE A 38 -0.88 -32.90 8.29
N PHE A 39 -1.80 -32.05 7.87
CA PHE A 39 -3.13 -32.49 7.43
C PHE A 39 -3.48 -31.89 6.06
N ALA A 40 -4.43 -32.54 5.37
CA ALA A 40 -4.96 -32.08 4.10
C ALA A 40 -6.29 -31.36 4.29
N MET A 41 -6.47 -30.26 3.56
CA MET A 41 -7.71 -29.50 3.50
C MET A 41 -8.16 -29.35 2.05
N LYS A 42 -9.47 -29.21 1.82
CA LYS A 42 -10.01 -28.79 0.52
C LYS A 42 -9.44 -27.40 0.18
N LEU A 43 -8.96 -27.25 -1.05
CA LEU A 43 -8.52 -25.93 -1.55
C LEU A 43 -9.76 -25.10 -1.87
N ALA A 44 -9.90 -23.97 -1.21
CA ALA A 44 -10.89 -22.96 -1.57
C ALA A 44 -10.32 -22.13 -2.74
N THR A 45 -11.01 -22.18 -3.86
CA THR A 45 -10.71 -21.35 -5.05
C THR A 45 -11.75 -20.25 -5.15
N ASN A 46 -11.39 -19.12 -5.76
CA ASN A 46 -12.30 -18.01 -6.00
C ASN A 46 -12.97 -17.45 -4.74
N SER A 47 -12.21 -17.36 -3.65
CA SER A 47 -12.74 -16.98 -2.34
C SER A 47 -12.34 -15.57 -1.94
N ARG A 48 -13.17 -14.95 -1.08
CA ARG A 48 -12.82 -13.74 -0.33
C ARG A 48 -12.16 -14.12 0.99
N HIS A 49 -11.27 -13.27 1.47
CA HIS A 49 -10.71 -13.38 2.81
C HIS A 49 -11.43 -12.38 3.71
N LEU A 50 -12.40 -12.88 4.45
CA LEU A 50 -13.19 -12.10 5.38
C LEU A 50 -12.74 -12.39 6.81
N GLU A 51 -12.80 -11.39 7.67
CA GLU A 51 -12.40 -11.55 9.07
C GLU A 51 -13.33 -10.82 10.02
N VAL A 52 -13.55 -11.42 11.18
CA VAL A 52 -14.42 -10.89 12.25
C VAL A 52 -13.57 -10.40 13.41
N GLN A 53 -13.68 -9.11 13.74
CA GLN A 53 -13.04 -8.53 14.92
C GLN A 53 -13.77 -8.93 16.19
N LEU A 54 -13.03 -9.42 17.18
CA LEU A 54 -13.56 -9.82 18.48
C LEU A 54 -12.91 -9.03 19.63
N LEU A 55 -13.71 -8.84 20.68
CA LEU A 55 -13.27 -8.47 22.02
C LEU A 55 -13.87 -9.47 23.01
N ALA A 56 -13.09 -9.96 23.94
CA ALA A 56 -13.51 -10.93 24.95
C ALA A 56 -12.99 -10.54 26.32
N ASP A 57 -13.83 -10.64 27.35
CA ASP A 57 -13.45 -10.31 28.73
C ASP A 57 -13.20 -11.53 29.61
N MET A 58 -12.76 -11.30 30.85
CA MET A 58 -12.50 -12.35 31.84
C MET A 58 -13.79 -12.98 32.42
N HIS A 59 -14.96 -12.37 32.11
CA HIS A 59 -16.26 -12.78 32.63
C HIS A 59 -17.00 -13.72 31.69
N GLY A 60 -16.39 -14.07 30.54
CA GLY A 60 -16.92 -14.97 29.53
C GLY A 60 -17.78 -14.29 28.47
N ASN A 61 -17.87 -12.95 28.47
CA ASN A 61 -18.53 -12.22 27.41
C ASN A 61 -17.61 -12.09 26.20
N VAL A 62 -18.20 -12.23 25.02
CA VAL A 62 -17.50 -12.03 23.73
C VAL A 62 -18.37 -11.19 22.83
N CYS A 63 -17.81 -10.10 22.31
CA CYS A 63 -18.44 -9.18 21.37
C CYS A 63 -17.76 -9.24 20.02
N SER A 64 -18.51 -9.29 18.93
CA SER A 64 -18.02 -9.03 17.58
C SER A 64 -18.17 -7.55 17.23
N VAL A 65 -17.13 -6.96 16.67
CA VAL A 65 -17.06 -5.55 16.28
C VAL A 65 -16.86 -5.45 14.76
N PHE A 66 -17.91 -5.80 14.04
CA PHE A 66 -17.93 -5.85 12.56
C PHE A 66 -16.87 -6.76 11.92
N SER A 67 -16.94 -6.79 10.60
CA SER A 67 -16.07 -7.63 9.75
C SER A 67 -15.32 -6.76 8.77
N ARG A 68 -14.14 -7.25 8.33
CA ARG A 68 -13.31 -6.64 7.28
C ARG A 68 -13.14 -7.60 6.12
N ASP A 69 -12.96 -7.05 4.93
CA ASP A 69 -12.52 -7.77 3.74
C ASP A 69 -11.03 -7.50 3.52
N CYS A 70 -10.22 -8.55 3.48
CA CYS A 70 -8.78 -8.52 3.29
C CYS A 70 -8.37 -9.35 2.06
N SER A 71 -9.22 -9.41 1.04
CA SER A 71 -9.03 -10.28 -0.12
C SER A 71 -7.91 -9.83 -1.05
N VAL A 72 -7.61 -8.52 -1.08
CA VAL A 72 -6.51 -8.00 -1.90
C VAL A 72 -5.19 -8.28 -1.19
N GLN A 73 -4.55 -9.36 -1.60
CA GLN A 73 -3.32 -9.84 -0.98
C GLN A 73 -2.35 -10.38 -2.04
N ARG A 74 -1.08 -10.38 -1.71
CA ARG A 74 -0.01 -10.94 -2.50
C ARG A 74 0.79 -11.94 -1.66
N ARG A 75 0.94 -13.15 -2.16
CA ARG A 75 1.66 -14.23 -1.43
C ARG A 75 1.19 -14.34 0.03
N HIS A 76 -0.13 -14.24 0.24
CA HIS A 76 -0.79 -14.27 1.56
C HIS A 76 -0.51 -13.05 2.46
N GLN A 77 0.09 -11.98 1.95
CA GLN A 77 0.20 -10.70 2.65
C GLN A 77 -0.91 -9.77 2.18
N LYS A 78 -1.67 -9.23 3.11
CA LYS A 78 -2.73 -8.24 2.87
C LYS A 78 -2.11 -6.95 2.32
N ILE A 79 -2.70 -6.37 1.29
CA ILE A 79 -2.25 -5.11 0.64
C ILE A 79 -3.32 -4.03 0.77
N VAL A 80 -4.59 -4.40 0.55
CA VAL A 80 -5.74 -3.52 0.76
C VAL A 80 -6.72 -4.24 1.69
N GLU A 81 -7.19 -3.53 2.69
CA GLU A 81 -8.25 -3.97 3.59
C GLU A 81 -9.42 -2.97 3.54
N GLU A 82 -10.63 -3.48 3.70
CA GLU A 82 -11.81 -2.63 3.71
C GLU A 82 -12.88 -3.08 4.73
N GLY A 83 -13.72 -2.14 5.13
CA GLY A 83 -14.85 -2.39 6.00
C GLY A 83 -15.93 -1.31 5.86
N PRO A 84 -17.18 -1.67 6.09
CA PRO A 84 -17.68 -3.03 6.38
C PRO A 84 -17.63 -3.95 5.16
N VAL A 85 -17.77 -5.25 5.37
CA VAL A 85 -17.89 -6.22 4.27
C VAL A 85 -19.18 -5.97 3.50
N THR A 86 -19.08 -5.94 2.17
CA THR A 86 -20.19 -5.66 1.25
C THR A 86 -20.61 -6.85 0.39
N VAL A 87 -19.75 -7.86 0.27
CA VAL A 87 -19.91 -8.97 -0.69
C VAL A 87 -20.70 -10.17 -0.14
N ALA A 88 -20.82 -10.31 1.17
CA ALA A 88 -21.50 -11.42 1.79
C ALA A 88 -22.91 -11.02 2.24
N ASN A 89 -23.85 -11.99 2.18
CA ASN A 89 -25.20 -11.78 2.67
C ASN A 89 -25.20 -11.45 4.17
N PRO A 90 -26.08 -10.55 4.65
CA PRO A 90 -26.16 -10.18 6.06
C PRO A 90 -26.35 -11.39 7.00
N GLU A 91 -27.18 -12.35 6.61
CA GLU A 91 -27.41 -13.58 7.39
C GLU A 91 -26.13 -14.43 7.52
N THR A 92 -25.35 -14.53 6.45
CA THR A 92 -24.07 -15.26 6.43
C THR A 92 -23.04 -14.53 7.28
N LEU A 93 -22.96 -13.21 7.23
CA LEU A 93 -22.09 -12.40 8.09
C LEU A 93 -22.44 -12.56 9.57
N GLU A 94 -23.71 -12.50 9.90
CA GLU A 94 -24.18 -12.71 11.28
C GLU A 94 -23.82 -14.12 11.78
N HIS A 95 -23.99 -15.14 10.94
CA HIS A 95 -23.60 -16.50 11.27
C HIS A 95 -22.08 -16.64 11.47
N MET A 96 -21.26 -15.99 10.62
CA MET A 96 -19.80 -15.94 10.80
C MET A 96 -19.42 -15.28 12.12
N GLU A 97 -20.04 -14.16 12.47
CA GLU A 97 -19.83 -13.46 13.75
C GLU A 97 -20.22 -14.33 14.95
N LYS A 98 -21.35 -15.02 14.87
CA LYS A 98 -21.81 -15.96 15.90
C LYS A 98 -20.83 -17.12 16.08
N CYS A 99 -20.36 -17.71 15.00
CA CYS A 99 -19.34 -18.77 15.04
C CYS A 99 -18.02 -18.25 15.64
N ALA A 100 -17.60 -17.04 15.29
CA ALA A 100 -16.40 -16.42 15.83
C ALA A 100 -16.51 -16.20 17.36
N ARG A 101 -17.64 -15.66 17.83
CA ARG A 101 -17.91 -15.51 19.30
C ARG A 101 -17.91 -16.84 20.02
N SER A 102 -18.57 -17.86 19.45
CA SER A 102 -18.61 -19.22 20.02
C SER A 102 -17.21 -19.83 20.10
N LEU A 103 -16.38 -19.68 19.08
CA LEU A 103 -15.01 -20.16 19.06
C LEU A 103 -14.17 -19.50 20.18
N ALA A 104 -14.17 -18.18 20.27
CA ALA A 104 -13.43 -17.46 21.29
C ALA A 104 -13.87 -17.85 22.71
N ARG A 105 -15.16 -18.05 22.91
CA ARG A 105 -15.74 -18.50 24.18
C ARG A 105 -15.31 -19.92 24.53
N SER A 106 -15.28 -20.83 23.55
CA SER A 106 -14.89 -22.24 23.75
C SER A 106 -13.44 -22.40 24.23
N VAL A 107 -12.56 -21.51 23.79
CA VAL A 107 -11.14 -21.48 24.20
C VAL A 107 -10.87 -20.53 25.37
N LYS A 108 -11.93 -19.91 25.92
CA LYS A 108 -11.86 -18.94 27.03
C LYS A 108 -10.88 -17.80 26.73
N TYR A 109 -10.93 -17.30 25.49
CA TYR A 109 -10.05 -16.21 25.07
C TYR A 109 -10.37 -14.91 25.82
N VAL A 110 -9.33 -14.11 26.09
CA VAL A 110 -9.45 -12.79 26.71
C VAL A 110 -8.58 -11.80 25.95
N GLY A 111 -9.15 -10.65 25.57
CA GLY A 111 -8.49 -9.60 24.81
C GLY A 111 -9.10 -9.37 23.43
N ALA A 112 -8.34 -8.71 22.55
CA ALA A 112 -8.72 -8.53 21.16
C ALA A 112 -8.22 -9.70 20.31
N ALA A 113 -9.07 -10.23 19.45
CA ALA A 113 -8.73 -11.29 18.49
C ALA A 113 -9.46 -11.07 17.18
N THR A 114 -9.02 -11.76 16.15
CA THR A 114 -9.68 -11.79 14.84
C THR A 114 -9.84 -13.22 14.40
N VAL A 115 -11.02 -13.58 13.91
CA VAL A 115 -11.28 -14.88 13.28
C VAL A 115 -11.36 -14.66 11.77
N GLU A 116 -10.52 -15.36 11.04
CA GLU A 116 -10.40 -15.28 9.59
C GLU A 116 -11.14 -16.43 8.92
N TYR A 117 -11.79 -16.11 7.80
CA TYR A 117 -12.59 -17.02 7.00
C TYR A 117 -12.27 -16.89 5.51
N LEU A 118 -12.40 -17.99 4.77
CA LEU A 118 -12.51 -17.97 3.32
C LEU A 118 -13.98 -18.08 2.94
N TYR A 119 -14.51 -17.05 2.33
CA TYR A 119 -15.90 -16.93 1.90
C TYR A 119 -16.02 -17.16 0.40
N SER A 120 -16.92 -18.03 -0.02
CA SER A 120 -17.28 -18.27 -1.43
C SER A 120 -18.48 -17.42 -1.83
N MET A 121 -18.28 -16.50 -2.77
CA MET A 121 -19.37 -15.69 -3.31
C MET A 121 -20.37 -16.51 -4.15
N GLU A 122 -19.92 -17.65 -4.71
CA GLU A 122 -20.77 -18.53 -5.54
C GLU A 122 -21.72 -19.38 -4.70
N GLU A 123 -21.23 -19.90 -3.58
CA GLU A 123 -21.98 -20.81 -2.70
C GLU A 123 -22.62 -20.10 -1.50
N ASP A 124 -22.34 -18.80 -1.31
CA ASP A 124 -22.65 -18.02 -0.08
C ASP A 124 -22.25 -18.79 1.20
N GLY A 125 -21.12 -19.49 1.11
CA GLY A 125 -20.59 -20.36 2.15
C GLY A 125 -19.21 -19.91 2.62
N TYR A 126 -18.83 -20.30 3.82
CA TYR A 126 -17.53 -19.95 4.34
C TYR A 126 -16.84 -21.09 5.06
N CYS A 127 -15.50 -21.04 5.09
CA CYS A 127 -14.65 -21.98 5.80
C CYS A 127 -13.77 -21.22 6.79
N PHE A 128 -13.67 -21.72 8.01
CA PHE A 128 -12.73 -21.21 9.01
C PHE A 128 -11.29 -21.34 8.50
N LEU A 129 -10.50 -20.28 8.63
CA LEU A 129 -9.10 -20.26 8.26
C LEU A 129 -8.21 -20.30 9.49
N GLU A 130 -8.26 -19.29 10.34
CA GLU A 130 -7.49 -19.21 11.58
C GLU A 130 -8.07 -18.22 12.58
N LEU A 131 -7.63 -18.30 13.83
CA LEU A 131 -7.87 -17.30 14.85
C LEU A 131 -6.53 -16.63 15.18
N ASN A 132 -6.49 -15.30 15.05
CA ASN A 132 -5.35 -14.48 15.42
C ASN A 132 -5.56 -13.92 16.84
N PRO A 133 -4.86 -14.45 17.86
CA PRO A 133 -5.04 -14.06 19.26
C PRO A 133 -4.24 -12.79 19.59
N ARG A 134 -4.42 -11.74 18.82
CA ARG A 134 -3.69 -10.47 18.93
C ARG A 134 -4.43 -9.34 18.25
N LEU A 135 -4.06 -8.12 18.58
CA LEU A 135 -4.41 -6.96 17.77
C LEU A 135 -3.76 -7.06 16.40
N GLN A 136 -4.48 -6.72 15.36
CA GLN A 136 -3.98 -6.71 13.97
C GLN A 136 -3.70 -5.29 13.51
N VAL A 137 -2.84 -5.16 12.47
CA VAL A 137 -2.40 -3.88 11.91
C VAL A 137 -3.58 -3.10 11.32
N GLU A 138 -4.53 -3.81 10.72
CA GLU A 138 -5.75 -3.31 10.07
C GLU A 138 -6.91 -2.98 11.02
N HIS A 139 -6.73 -3.11 12.36
CA HIS A 139 -7.78 -2.79 13.33
C HIS A 139 -8.39 -1.38 13.18
N PRO A 140 -7.66 -0.34 12.71
CA PRO A 140 -8.25 0.99 12.55
C PRO A 140 -9.42 1.05 11.54
N VAL A 141 -9.47 0.11 10.58
CA VAL A 141 -10.65 -0.04 9.69
C VAL A 141 -11.91 -0.26 10.53
N THR A 142 -11.85 -1.21 11.47
CA THR A 142 -12.94 -1.50 12.38
C THR A 142 -13.23 -0.34 13.33
N GLU A 143 -12.20 0.29 13.89
CA GLU A 143 -12.38 1.42 14.80
C GLU A 143 -13.14 2.57 14.13
N TRP A 144 -12.82 2.87 12.88
CA TRP A 144 -13.44 3.97 12.15
C TRP A 144 -14.89 3.71 11.72
N ILE A 145 -15.25 2.45 11.44
CA ILE A 145 -16.65 2.12 11.11
C ILE A 145 -17.52 1.89 12.35
N SER A 146 -16.91 1.53 13.50
CA SER A 146 -17.63 1.20 14.73
C SER A 146 -17.64 2.33 15.78
N GLY A 147 -16.64 3.22 15.73
CA GLY A 147 -16.39 4.19 16.80
C GLY A 147 -15.79 3.59 18.07
N VAL A 148 -15.34 2.32 18.05
CA VAL A 148 -14.75 1.61 19.19
C VAL A 148 -13.23 1.70 19.14
N ASN A 149 -12.58 2.20 20.18
CA ASN A 149 -11.14 2.18 20.33
C ASN A 149 -10.69 0.81 20.86
N ILE A 150 -10.23 -0.06 19.96
CA ILE A 150 -9.88 -1.45 20.29
C ILE A 150 -8.68 -1.54 21.26
N PRO A 151 -7.55 -0.79 21.09
CA PRO A 151 -6.48 -0.77 22.06
C PRO A 151 -6.93 -0.32 23.46
N ALA A 152 -7.76 0.72 23.53
CA ALA A 152 -8.30 1.16 24.82
C ALA A 152 -9.19 0.09 25.48
N CYS A 153 -10.04 -0.58 24.70
CA CYS A 153 -10.81 -1.72 25.17
C CYS A 153 -9.93 -2.85 25.70
N GLN A 154 -8.81 -3.18 25.03
CA GLN A 154 -7.87 -4.20 25.54
C GLN A 154 -7.29 -3.83 26.91
N VAL A 155 -6.95 -2.56 27.13
CA VAL A 155 -6.44 -2.09 28.43
C VAL A 155 -7.51 -2.23 29.50
N LEU A 156 -8.76 -1.80 29.23
CA LEU A 156 -9.88 -1.93 30.16
C LEU A 156 -10.19 -3.40 30.50
N ILE A 157 -10.21 -4.27 29.48
CA ILE A 157 -10.38 -5.72 29.66
C ILE A 157 -9.28 -6.29 30.56
N ALA A 158 -8.02 -5.91 30.35
CA ALA A 158 -6.90 -6.35 31.18
C ALA A 158 -7.00 -5.86 32.63
N GLN A 159 -7.68 -4.74 32.86
CA GLN A 159 -8.01 -4.23 34.20
C GLN A 159 -9.20 -4.94 34.85
N GLY A 160 -9.85 -5.88 34.16
CA GLY A 160 -11.02 -6.62 34.66
C GLY A 160 -12.36 -5.97 34.41
N VAL A 161 -12.42 -4.89 33.58
CA VAL A 161 -13.68 -4.23 33.23
C VAL A 161 -14.49 -5.16 32.31
N PRO A 162 -15.75 -5.49 32.64
CA PRO A 162 -16.58 -6.32 31.78
C PRO A 162 -16.98 -5.55 30.52
N LEU A 163 -17.14 -6.26 29.38
CA LEU A 163 -17.43 -5.63 28.08
C LEU A 163 -18.63 -4.68 28.09
N HIS A 164 -19.72 -5.06 28.81
CA HIS A 164 -20.93 -4.25 28.89
C HIS A 164 -20.75 -2.93 29.66
N ALA A 165 -19.67 -2.76 30.40
CA ALA A 165 -19.30 -1.52 31.09
C ALA A 165 -18.27 -0.66 30.33
N ILE A 166 -17.83 -1.09 29.15
CA ILE A 166 -16.91 -0.31 28.32
C ILE A 166 -17.68 0.74 27.54
N PRO A 167 -17.41 2.05 27.72
CA PRO A 167 -18.19 3.14 27.12
C PRO A 167 -18.35 3.06 25.61
N ASP A 168 -17.29 2.69 24.88
CA ASP A 168 -17.34 2.61 23.42
C ASP A 168 -18.24 1.47 22.94
N LEU A 169 -18.20 0.31 23.60
CA LEU A 169 -19.10 -0.79 23.28
C LEU A 169 -20.54 -0.44 23.63
N ARG A 170 -20.78 0.28 24.71
CA ARG A 170 -22.12 0.77 25.05
C ARG A 170 -22.66 1.70 23.98
N ARG A 171 -21.85 2.65 23.49
CA ARG A 171 -22.24 3.52 22.36
C ARG A 171 -22.57 2.71 21.11
N LEU A 172 -21.75 1.70 20.78
CA LEU A 172 -21.99 0.81 19.63
C LEU A 172 -23.36 0.11 19.72
N TYR A 173 -23.82 -0.21 20.93
CA TYR A 173 -25.14 -0.82 21.18
C TYR A 173 -26.24 0.21 21.53
N GLY A 174 -26.03 1.50 21.24
CA GLY A 174 -27.00 2.55 21.49
C GLY A 174 -27.38 2.74 22.96
N LYS A 175 -26.46 2.35 23.87
CA LYS A 175 -26.67 2.44 25.33
C LYS A 175 -25.96 3.66 25.91
N ASP A 176 -26.40 4.08 27.08
CA ASP A 176 -25.72 5.14 27.84
C ASP A 176 -24.27 4.74 28.14
N PRO A 177 -23.28 5.52 27.72
CA PRO A 177 -21.88 5.21 27.95
C PRO A 177 -21.47 5.01 29.42
N GLU A 178 -22.15 5.69 30.35
CA GLU A 178 -21.90 5.61 31.80
C GLU A 178 -22.76 4.54 32.48
N GLY A 179 -23.60 3.84 31.73
CA GLY A 179 -24.48 2.81 32.25
C GLY A 179 -23.74 1.53 32.63
N THR A 180 -24.38 0.67 33.41
CA THR A 180 -23.81 -0.62 33.85
C THR A 180 -24.76 -1.80 33.59
N ASP A 181 -25.91 -1.57 32.98
CA ASP A 181 -26.87 -2.61 32.62
C ASP A 181 -26.22 -3.57 31.59
N PRO A 182 -26.53 -4.87 31.68
CA PRO A 182 -26.01 -5.87 30.75
C PRO A 182 -26.38 -5.57 29.30
N ILE A 183 -25.50 -5.97 28.39
CA ILE A 183 -25.69 -5.94 26.92
C ILE A 183 -25.73 -7.37 26.42
N ASP A 184 -26.73 -7.69 25.62
CA ASP A 184 -26.76 -8.95 24.88
C ASP A 184 -25.94 -8.84 23.63
N PHE A 185 -24.69 -9.36 23.69
CA PHE A 185 -23.74 -9.38 22.56
C PHE A 185 -24.09 -10.43 21.50
N GLU A 186 -25.07 -11.31 21.73
CA GLU A 186 -25.57 -12.24 20.73
C GLU A 186 -26.52 -11.57 19.73
N ASN A 187 -27.16 -10.49 20.14
CA ASN A 187 -28.08 -9.74 19.30
C ASN A 187 -27.31 -8.71 18.44
N ALA A 188 -26.93 -9.12 17.23
CA ALA A 188 -26.22 -8.25 16.29
C ALA A 188 -27.06 -7.06 15.79
N GLU A 189 -28.40 -7.22 15.73
CA GLU A 189 -29.31 -6.16 15.27
C GLU A 189 -29.38 -4.99 16.26
N ALA A 190 -29.02 -5.22 17.53
CA ALA A 190 -28.99 -4.16 18.55
C ALA A 190 -27.81 -3.19 18.36
N ARG A 191 -26.85 -3.52 17.50
CA ARG A 191 -25.72 -2.62 17.19
C ARG A 191 -26.16 -1.50 16.25
N LEU A 192 -25.60 -0.32 16.45
CA LEU A 192 -25.70 0.75 15.46
C LEU A 192 -25.03 0.32 14.13
N PRO A 193 -25.57 0.75 12.99
CA PRO A 193 -24.95 0.42 11.70
C PRO A 193 -23.54 1.00 11.58
N PRO A 194 -22.67 0.44 10.70
CA PRO A 194 -21.34 0.99 10.45
C PRO A 194 -21.41 2.45 10.02
N ALA A 195 -20.52 3.29 10.55
CA ALA A 195 -20.44 4.72 10.23
C ALA A 195 -19.66 4.96 8.93
N GLY A 196 -20.24 4.58 7.79
CA GLY A 196 -19.62 4.73 6.47
C GLY A 196 -18.77 3.53 6.08
N HIS A 197 -17.83 3.77 5.17
CA HIS A 197 -16.92 2.77 4.62
C HIS A 197 -15.46 3.24 4.72
N VAL A 198 -14.55 2.32 5.03
CA VAL A 198 -13.11 2.59 5.15
C VAL A 198 -12.34 1.69 4.19
N ILE A 199 -11.42 2.28 3.44
CA ILE A 199 -10.39 1.58 2.67
C ILE A 199 -9.05 1.81 3.37
N ALA A 200 -8.27 0.76 3.57
CA ALA A 200 -6.93 0.81 4.10
C ALA A 200 -5.92 0.25 3.09
N VAL A 201 -4.72 0.84 3.05
CA VAL A 201 -3.67 0.46 2.12
C VAL A 201 -2.35 0.34 2.86
N ARG A 202 -1.70 -0.81 2.74
CA ARG A 202 -0.34 -1.02 3.26
C ARG A 202 0.69 -0.44 2.31
N ILE A 203 1.57 0.39 2.86
CA ILE A 203 2.71 0.94 2.13
C ILE A 203 3.94 0.09 2.45
N THR A 204 4.49 -0.52 1.39
CA THR A 204 5.63 -1.44 1.48
C THR A 204 6.83 -0.90 0.72
N ALA A 205 8.03 -1.20 1.22
CA ALA A 205 9.29 -0.93 0.53
C ALA A 205 9.56 -2.05 -0.49
N GLU A 206 8.81 -2.06 -1.58
CA GLU A 206 8.85 -3.07 -2.64
C GLU A 206 8.76 -2.42 -4.02
N ASN A 207 9.51 -2.96 -4.98
CA ASN A 207 9.45 -2.49 -6.36
C ASN A 207 8.37 -3.24 -7.14
N ALA A 208 7.21 -2.62 -7.34
CA ALA A 208 6.11 -3.19 -8.09
C ALA A 208 6.47 -3.51 -9.56
N ASN A 209 7.39 -2.75 -10.16
CA ASN A 209 7.84 -2.93 -11.54
C ASN A 209 8.84 -4.10 -11.70
N ASP A 210 9.42 -4.60 -10.60
CA ASP A 210 10.35 -5.74 -10.59
C ASP A 210 9.79 -6.88 -9.70
N GLY A 211 8.56 -7.29 -9.96
CA GLY A 211 7.92 -8.41 -9.28
C GLY A 211 7.78 -8.23 -7.77
N PHE A 212 7.68 -7.00 -7.29
CA PHE A 212 7.60 -6.65 -5.87
C PHE A 212 8.81 -7.16 -5.06
N LYS A 213 10.00 -7.04 -5.62
CA LYS A 213 11.21 -7.30 -4.84
C LYS A 213 11.31 -6.32 -3.69
N PRO A 214 11.62 -6.77 -2.46
CA PRO A 214 11.91 -5.88 -1.36
C PRO A 214 13.06 -4.94 -1.70
N THR A 215 12.91 -3.69 -1.28
CA THR A 215 13.95 -2.66 -1.38
C THR A 215 14.34 -2.20 0.02
N ALA A 216 15.60 -1.86 0.19
CA ALA A 216 16.13 -1.34 1.44
C ALA A 216 16.90 -0.06 1.15
N GLY A 217 16.98 0.82 2.13
CA GLY A 217 17.71 2.07 1.97
C GLY A 217 17.18 3.17 2.88
N ARG A 218 17.78 4.34 2.73
CA ARG A 218 17.44 5.53 3.52
C ARG A 218 16.20 6.22 2.95
N ILE A 219 15.36 6.71 3.84
CA ILE A 219 14.21 7.55 3.53
C ILE A 219 14.58 8.99 3.88
N GLU A 220 14.55 9.89 2.91
CA GLU A 220 14.83 11.31 3.12
C GLU A 220 13.60 12.05 3.64
N GLU A 221 12.44 11.78 3.02
CA GLU A 221 11.19 12.46 3.32
C GLU A 221 10.00 11.50 3.26
N ILE A 222 9.10 11.62 4.24
CA ILE A 222 7.73 11.08 4.17
C ILE A 222 6.80 12.24 4.51
N SER A 223 5.92 12.57 3.58
CA SER A 223 4.94 13.63 3.76
C SER A 223 3.59 13.21 3.19
N PHE A 224 2.53 13.39 3.95
CA PHE A 224 1.15 13.25 3.50
C PHE A 224 0.24 14.16 4.32
N LYS A 225 -0.96 14.43 3.83
CA LYS A 225 -1.92 15.28 4.52
C LYS A 225 -2.93 14.46 5.30
N ASN A 226 -2.86 14.54 6.63
CA ASN A 226 -3.93 14.10 7.50
C ASN A 226 -5.12 15.07 7.43
N ASN A 227 -6.32 14.51 7.42
CA ASN A 227 -7.58 15.23 7.59
C ASN A 227 -8.57 14.32 8.36
N PRO A 228 -9.78 14.78 8.70
CA PRO A 228 -10.73 13.96 9.46
C PRO A 228 -11.10 12.62 8.81
N ASP A 229 -10.98 12.52 7.49
CA ASP A 229 -11.36 11.36 6.70
C ASP A 229 -10.16 10.56 6.17
N VAL A 230 -8.94 11.05 6.36
CA VAL A 230 -7.70 10.39 5.95
C VAL A 230 -6.68 10.41 7.08
N TRP A 231 -6.22 9.24 7.47
CA TRP A 231 -5.21 9.07 8.50
C TRP A 231 -4.19 8.02 8.06
N GLY A 232 -2.98 8.13 8.59
CA GLY A 232 -1.94 7.15 8.36
C GLY A 232 -0.83 7.22 9.39
N TYR A 233 -0.08 6.14 9.45
CA TYR A 233 1.12 6.07 10.27
C TYR A 233 2.25 5.39 9.50
N PHE A 234 3.47 5.73 9.90
CA PHE A 234 4.69 5.16 9.35
C PHE A 234 5.61 4.75 10.48
N SER A 235 6.18 3.55 10.41
CA SER A 235 7.15 3.05 11.40
C SER A 235 8.52 3.72 11.27
N VAL A 236 8.79 4.35 10.12
CA VAL A 236 10.04 5.07 9.82
C VAL A 236 9.70 6.53 9.54
N LYS A 237 10.53 7.43 10.02
CA LYS A 237 10.43 8.88 9.74
C LYS A 237 11.49 9.30 8.72
N GLY A 238 11.35 10.49 8.15
CA GLY A 238 12.39 11.11 7.32
C GLY A 238 13.74 11.12 8.05
N GLY A 239 14.78 10.73 7.35
CA GLY A 239 16.13 10.49 7.89
C GLY A 239 16.38 9.07 8.43
N GLY A 240 15.33 8.21 8.55
CA GLY A 240 15.45 6.80 8.90
C GLY A 240 15.75 5.90 7.70
N ALA A 241 15.77 4.59 7.92
CA ALA A 241 16.01 3.60 6.88
C ALA A 241 15.12 2.36 7.04
N VAL A 242 14.80 1.72 5.92
CA VAL A 242 14.20 0.39 5.89
C VAL A 242 15.33 -0.62 5.63
N HIS A 243 15.44 -1.62 6.49
CA HIS A 243 16.48 -2.65 6.38
C HIS A 243 15.98 -3.86 5.61
N GLU A 244 16.85 -4.51 4.87
CA GLU A 244 16.56 -5.72 4.06
C GLU A 244 16.06 -6.92 4.88
N PHE A 245 16.34 -6.95 6.19
CA PHE A 245 15.91 -8.00 7.12
C PHE A 245 14.63 -7.63 7.89
N SER A 246 14.09 -6.43 7.71
CA SER A 246 12.83 -6.02 8.32
C SER A 246 11.65 -6.40 7.43
N ASP A 247 10.43 -6.34 8.00
CA ASP A 247 9.22 -6.40 7.20
C ASP A 247 9.23 -5.25 6.17
N SER A 248 8.86 -5.54 4.94
CA SER A 248 8.78 -4.52 3.88
C SER A 248 7.69 -3.48 4.17
N GLN A 249 6.68 -3.80 4.99
CA GLN A 249 5.64 -2.87 5.39
C GLN A 249 6.18 -1.85 6.39
N PHE A 250 6.20 -0.58 6.02
CA PHE A 250 6.62 0.53 6.89
C PHE A 250 5.56 1.62 7.06
N GLY A 251 4.45 1.54 6.33
CA GLY A 251 3.35 2.48 6.42
C GLY A 251 1.99 1.85 6.24
N HIS A 252 0.93 2.56 6.68
CA HIS A 252 -0.45 2.18 6.50
C HIS A 252 -1.31 3.44 6.42
N LEU A 253 -2.10 3.56 5.35
CA LEU A 253 -3.02 4.66 5.12
C LEU A 253 -4.46 4.16 5.23
N PHE A 254 -5.33 5.01 5.75
CA PHE A 254 -6.76 4.76 5.93
C PHE A 254 -7.54 5.93 5.36
N ALA A 255 -8.59 5.65 4.60
CA ALA A 255 -9.52 6.67 4.11
C ALA A 255 -10.96 6.23 4.38
N LYS A 256 -11.75 7.13 4.96
CA LYS A 256 -13.15 6.93 5.32
C LYS A 256 -14.06 7.82 4.47
N ALA A 257 -15.22 7.31 4.09
CA ALA A 257 -16.30 8.10 3.49
C ALA A 257 -17.67 7.45 3.77
N GLU A 258 -18.75 8.10 3.35
CA GLU A 258 -20.11 7.56 3.52
C GLU A 258 -20.35 6.30 2.68
N THR A 259 -19.71 6.18 1.52
CA THR A 259 -19.87 5.04 0.61
C THR A 259 -18.51 4.46 0.20
N ARG A 260 -18.48 3.16 -0.20
CA ARG A 260 -17.27 2.48 -0.68
C ARG A 260 -16.59 3.26 -1.81
N ASN A 261 -17.34 3.67 -2.84
CA ASN A 261 -16.79 4.42 -3.97
C ASN A 261 -16.23 5.80 -3.57
N ALA A 262 -16.82 6.45 -2.56
CA ALA A 262 -16.28 7.69 -2.04
C ALA A 262 -15.00 7.44 -1.23
N ALA A 263 -14.92 6.35 -0.44
CA ALA A 263 -13.71 5.94 0.27
C ALA A 263 -12.56 5.59 -0.69
N ILE A 264 -12.86 4.89 -1.81
CA ILE A 264 -11.87 4.63 -2.88
C ILE A 264 -11.31 5.95 -3.42
N ARG A 265 -12.18 6.91 -3.77
CA ARG A 265 -11.73 8.23 -4.27
C ARG A 265 -10.90 8.99 -3.25
N ALA A 266 -11.28 8.96 -1.97
CA ALA A 266 -10.51 9.59 -0.89
C ALA A 266 -9.13 8.95 -0.75
N MET A 267 -9.03 7.60 -0.82
CA MET A 267 -7.76 6.89 -0.80
C MET A 267 -6.89 7.20 -2.01
N VAL A 268 -7.46 7.29 -3.22
CA VAL A 268 -6.73 7.71 -4.43
C VAL A 268 -6.10 9.09 -4.25
N VAL A 269 -6.85 10.05 -3.68
CA VAL A 269 -6.32 11.39 -3.39
C VAL A 269 -5.20 11.31 -2.36
N ALA A 270 -5.39 10.55 -1.28
CA ALA A 270 -4.39 10.37 -0.23
C ALA A 270 -3.08 9.77 -0.76
N LEU A 271 -3.17 8.74 -1.63
CA LEU A 271 -2.00 8.12 -2.27
C LEU A 271 -1.29 9.07 -3.23
N LYS A 272 -2.03 9.90 -3.98
CA LYS A 272 -1.45 10.93 -4.85
C LYS A 272 -0.79 12.07 -4.09
N GLU A 273 -1.24 12.37 -2.88
CA GLU A 273 -0.63 13.38 -2.00
C GLU A 273 0.53 12.82 -1.16
N LEU A 274 0.64 11.48 -1.07
CA LEU A 274 1.73 10.82 -0.36
C LEU A 274 3.04 11.02 -1.11
N LYS A 275 4.01 11.63 -0.42
CA LYS A 275 5.37 11.82 -0.93
C LYS A 275 6.32 11.00 -0.09
N ILE A 276 7.01 10.06 -0.73
CA ILE A 276 8.09 9.28 -0.14
C ILE A 276 9.31 9.44 -1.03
N ARG A 277 10.39 10.02 -0.47
CA ARG A 277 11.66 10.24 -1.17
C ARG A 277 12.76 9.50 -0.46
N GLY A 278 13.69 8.96 -1.23
CA GLY A 278 14.84 8.22 -0.75
C GLY A 278 15.21 7.03 -1.65
N GLU A 279 16.12 6.22 -1.16
CA GLU A 279 16.70 5.07 -1.90
C GLU A 279 15.72 3.90 -2.11
N ILE A 280 14.59 3.88 -1.37
CA ILE A 280 13.61 2.79 -1.46
C ILE A 280 12.63 2.98 -2.62
N ARG A 281 12.07 1.86 -3.09
CA ARG A 281 10.88 1.82 -3.95
C ARG A 281 9.68 1.47 -3.11
N THR A 282 8.53 2.00 -3.45
CA THR A 282 7.28 1.71 -2.76
C THR A 282 6.21 1.19 -3.70
N ASN A 283 5.21 0.53 -3.14
CA ASN A 283 4.05 0.04 -3.87
C ASN A 283 2.94 1.10 -4.06
N SER A 284 3.13 2.35 -3.61
CA SER A 284 2.08 3.38 -3.53
C SER A 284 1.42 3.65 -4.87
N ASP A 285 2.21 3.84 -5.94
CA ASP A 285 1.69 4.13 -7.28
C ASP A 285 0.89 2.94 -7.84
N TYR A 286 1.44 1.73 -7.67
CA TYR A 286 0.76 0.51 -8.10
C TYR A 286 -0.57 0.32 -7.39
N VAL A 287 -0.63 0.52 -6.07
CA VAL A 287 -1.88 0.38 -5.31
C VAL A 287 -2.86 1.50 -5.66
N CYS A 288 -2.37 2.71 -5.94
CA CYS A 288 -3.21 3.82 -6.41
C CYS A 288 -3.94 3.47 -7.71
N GLU A 289 -3.28 2.79 -8.65
CA GLU A 289 -3.92 2.29 -9.88
C GLU A 289 -4.81 1.09 -9.61
N LEU A 290 -4.34 0.15 -8.79
CA LEU A 290 -5.04 -1.08 -8.45
C LEU A 290 -6.46 -0.82 -7.96
N ILE A 291 -6.62 0.13 -7.02
CA ILE A 291 -7.94 0.45 -6.43
C ILE A 291 -8.86 1.24 -7.38
N GLN A 292 -8.37 1.70 -8.53
CA GLN A 292 -9.15 2.37 -9.57
C GLN A 292 -9.60 1.41 -10.67
N THR A 293 -9.16 0.15 -10.67
CA THR A 293 -9.54 -0.84 -11.67
C THR A 293 -11.03 -1.18 -11.58
N GLU A 294 -11.63 -1.51 -12.73
CA GLU A 294 -13.05 -1.91 -12.80
C GLU A 294 -13.35 -3.09 -11.87
N ASP A 295 -12.44 -4.08 -11.80
CA ASP A 295 -12.59 -5.24 -10.92
C ASP A 295 -12.65 -4.85 -9.44
N PHE A 296 -11.80 -3.92 -9.00
CA PHE A 296 -11.80 -3.46 -7.61
C PHE A 296 -13.01 -2.58 -7.32
N VAL A 297 -13.30 -1.61 -8.18
CA VAL A 297 -14.45 -0.71 -8.04
C VAL A 297 -15.77 -1.49 -8.09
N GLY A 298 -15.86 -2.48 -8.98
CA GLY A 298 -17.01 -3.37 -9.13
C GLY A 298 -17.11 -4.47 -8.07
N ASP A 299 -16.15 -4.55 -7.15
CA ASP A 299 -16.12 -5.52 -6.04
C ASP A 299 -16.16 -6.99 -6.47
N VAL A 300 -15.51 -7.31 -7.61
CA VAL A 300 -15.47 -8.68 -8.20
C VAL A 300 -14.14 -9.40 -8.00
N HIS A 301 -13.20 -8.82 -7.28
CA HIS A 301 -11.88 -9.42 -7.00
C HIS A 301 -11.98 -10.57 -5.98
N ASN A 302 -10.94 -11.40 -5.90
CA ASN A 302 -10.79 -12.50 -4.95
C ASN A 302 -9.34 -12.60 -4.45
N THR A 303 -9.05 -13.55 -3.57
CA THR A 303 -7.69 -13.73 -2.99
C THR A 303 -6.59 -14.03 -4.01
N GLY A 304 -6.92 -14.55 -5.19
CA GLY A 304 -5.97 -14.83 -6.27
C GLY A 304 -5.86 -13.71 -7.32
N TRP A 305 -6.71 -12.70 -7.23
CA TRP A 305 -6.83 -11.67 -8.24
C TRP A 305 -5.55 -10.84 -8.44
N LEU A 306 -4.92 -10.41 -7.35
CA LEU A 306 -3.70 -9.60 -7.42
C LEU A 306 -2.53 -10.39 -7.98
N ASP A 307 -2.32 -11.64 -7.52
CA ASP A 307 -1.24 -12.49 -8.03
C ASP A 307 -1.42 -12.78 -9.54
N LYS A 308 -2.65 -12.99 -10.00
CA LYS A 308 -2.97 -13.16 -11.42
C LYS A 308 -2.67 -11.88 -12.21
N ARG A 309 -3.08 -10.72 -11.70
CA ARG A 309 -2.83 -9.43 -12.34
C ARG A 309 -1.34 -9.13 -12.49
N ILE A 310 -0.54 -9.45 -11.48
CA ILE A 310 0.92 -9.33 -11.51
C ILE A 310 1.53 -10.29 -12.54
N ALA A 311 1.06 -11.55 -12.56
CA ALA A 311 1.54 -12.55 -13.52
C ALA A 311 1.22 -12.17 -14.98
N ASP A 312 0.07 -11.54 -15.22
CA ASP A 312 -0.33 -11.03 -16.53
C ASP A 312 0.45 -9.77 -16.94
N GLN A 313 1.42 -9.33 -16.11
CA GLN A 313 2.26 -8.13 -16.32
C GLN A 313 1.42 -6.86 -16.63
N LYS A 314 0.24 -6.75 -16.07
CA LYS A 314 -0.53 -5.51 -16.10
C LYS A 314 0.16 -4.49 -15.20
N THR A 315 1.23 -3.90 -15.76
CA THR A 315 2.08 -2.92 -15.07
C THR A 315 1.37 -1.59 -14.93
N THR A 316 1.82 -0.81 -13.95
CA THR A 316 1.51 0.60 -13.72
C THR A 316 1.59 1.43 -15.01
N GLU A 317 0.67 2.34 -15.20
CA GLU A 317 0.77 3.35 -16.25
C GLU A 317 2.07 4.14 -16.03
N ARG A 318 3.01 3.95 -16.96
CA ARG A 318 4.20 4.79 -17.00
C ARG A 318 3.79 6.19 -17.49
N PRO A 319 4.54 7.23 -17.12
CA PRO A 319 4.30 8.53 -17.72
C PRO A 319 4.33 8.40 -19.24
N PRO A 320 3.50 9.13 -19.98
CA PRO A 320 3.57 9.13 -21.43
C PRO A 320 5.02 9.35 -21.89
N TRP A 321 5.50 8.57 -22.86
CA TRP A 321 6.90 8.56 -23.30
C TRP A 321 7.42 9.98 -23.60
N HIS A 322 6.61 10.84 -24.21
CA HIS A 322 6.98 12.22 -24.52
C HIS A 322 7.22 13.05 -23.26
N LEU A 323 6.42 12.84 -22.20
CA LEU A 323 6.62 13.53 -20.94
C LEU A 323 7.90 13.05 -20.24
N SER A 324 8.17 11.74 -20.26
CA SER A 324 9.43 11.18 -19.74
C SER A 324 10.66 11.75 -20.45
N VAL A 325 10.58 11.87 -21.79
CA VAL A 325 11.66 12.42 -22.61
C VAL A 325 11.87 13.91 -22.35
N ILE A 326 10.81 14.71 -22.31
CA ILE A 326 10.87 16.15 -22.06
C ILE A 326 11.42 16.44 -20.66
N CYS A 327 10.86 15.76 -19.64
CA CYS A 327 11.32 15.93 -18.25
C CYS A 327 12.76 15.46 -18.08
N GLY A 328 13.15 14.33 -18.68
CA GLY A 328 14.50 13.83 -18.67
C GLY A 328 15.50 14.76 -19.31
N ALA A 329 15.16 15.33 -20.47
CA ALA A 329 16.00 16.31 -21.14
C ALA A 329 16.14 17.60 -20.30
N ALA A 330 15.05 18.07 -19.68
CA ALA A 330 15.07 19.23 -18.79
C ALA A 330 16.00 19.00 -17.58
N VAL A 331 15.83 17.90 -16.86
CA VAL A 331 16.64 17.55 -15.68
C VAL A 331 18.12 17.47 -16.03
N ARG A 332 18.49 16.64 -17.03
CA ARG A 332 19.89 16.49 -17.44
C ARG A 332 20.50 17.81 -17.95
N SER A 333 19.72 18.63 -18.62
CA SER A 333 20.21 19.92 -19.12
C SER A 333 20.41 20.91 -18.01
N MET A 334 19.52 21.00 -17.03
CA MET A 334 19.69 21.89 -15.86
C MET A 334 20.92 21.49 -15.06
N GLN A 335 21.14 20.21 -14.80
CA GLN A 335 22.36 19.72 -14.14
C GLN A 335 23.62 20.20 -14.89
N ARG A 336 23.69 19.97 -16.21
CA ARG A 336 24.83 20.40 -17.03
C ARG A 336 25.00 21.91 -17.09
N PHE A 337 23.92 22.69 -17.12
CA PHE A 337 24.02 24.14 -17.06
C PHE A 337 24.58 24.61 -15.73
N ASN A 338 24.16 23.99 -14.61
CA ASN A 338 24.67 24.30 -13.29
C ASN A 338 26.17 23.94 -13.16
N GLU A 339 26.59 22.75 -13.65
CA GLU A 339 28.01 22.39 -13.70
C GLU A 339 28.86 23.38 -14.51
N LYS A 340 28.40 23.77 -15.70
CA LYS A 340 29.07 24.75 -16.54
C LYS A 340 29.11 26.14 -15.88
N GLN A 341 28.07 26.52 -15.16
CA GLN A 341 28.02 27.76 -14.41
C GLN A 341 29.06 27.79 -13.29
N VAL A 342 29.22 26.70 -12.56
CA VAL A 342 30.22 26.57 -11.49
C VAL A 342 31.64 26.62 -12.13
N GLU A 343 31.87 25.89 -13.24
CA GLU A 343 33.13 25.93 -13.95
C GLU A 343 33.45 27.37 -14.44
N TYR A 344 32.48 28.05 -15.03
CA TYR A 344 32.62 29.42 -15.52
C TYR A 344 32.98 30.39 -14.40
N LEU A 345 32.29 30.36 -13.28
CA LEU A 345 32.56 31.20 -12.10
C LEU A 345 33.95 30.90 -11.53
N GLY A 346 34.39 29.64 -11.51
CA GLY A 346 35.73 29.27 -11.04
C GLY A 346 36.88 29.83 -11.89
N TYR A 347 36.68 30.08 -13.19
CA TYR A 347 37.64 30.83 -14.01
C TYR A 347 37.68 32.33 -13.63
N LEU A 348 36.48 32.92 -13.42
CA LEU A 348 36.41 34.33 -13.05
C LEU A 348 37.01 34.63 -11.66
N GLU A 349 36.79 33.76 -10.69
CA GLU A 349 37.37 33.85 -9.34
C GLU A 349 38.92 33.81 -9.38
N LYS A 350 39.48 33.10 -10.34
CA LYS A 350 40.94 33.03 -10.59
C LYS A 350 41.44 34.19 -11.44
N GLY A 351 40.58 35.14 -11.83
CA GLY A 351 40.95 36.22 -12.75
C GLY A 351 41.26 35.75 -14.17
N GLN A 352 40.77 34.59 -14.59
CA GLN A 352 41.01 34.00 -15.91
C GLN A 352 39.78 34.13 -16.81
N LEU A 353 40.00 34.32 -18.11
CA LEU A 353 38.91 34.27 -19.09
C LEU A 353 38.42 32.84 -19.28
N PRO A 354 37.12 32.59 -19.13
CA PRO A 354 36.56 31.26 -19.37
C PRO A 354 36.77 30.83 -20.83
N PRO A 355 37.08 29.55 -21.07
CA PRO A 355 37.23 29.02 -22.42
C PRO A 355 35.93 29.13 -23.24
N ALA A 356 36.02 29.44 -24.55
CA ALA A 356 34.87 29.56 -25.45
C ALA A 356 34.02 28.25 -25.57
N ARG A 357 34.59 27.11 -25.18
CA ARG A 357 33.88 25.81 -25.14
C ARG A 357 32.79 25.75 -24.08
N ILE A 358 32.82 26.61 -23.06
CA ILE A 358 31.80 26.64 -21.98
C ILE A 358 30.60 27.39 -22.52
N SER A 359 29.71 26.67 -23.18
CA SER A 359 28.42 27.22 -23.63
C SER A 359 27.40 27.17 -22.50
N MET A 360 26.92 28.33 -22.07
CA MET A 360 25.89 28.48 -21.02
C MET A 360 24.45 28.36 -21.56
N ASN A 361 24.29 28.40 -22.89
CA ASN A 361 22.96 28.51 -23.51
C ASN A 361 22.55 27.28 -24.29
N SER A 362 23.46 26.32 -24.49
CA SER A 362 23.12 25.11 -25.24
C SER A 362 23.78 23.85 -24.67
N THR A 363 23.07 22.74 -24.75
CA THR A 363 23.55 21.41 -24.37
C THR A 363 22.79 20.34 -25.14
N VAL A 364 23.34 19.11 -25.14
CA VAL A 364 22.66 17.94 -25.72
C VAL A 364 22.44 16.93 -24.60
N ALA A 365 21.20 16.51 -24.39
CA ALA A 365 20.85 15.46 -23.46
C ALA A 365 20.64 14.14 -24.22
N SER A 366 21.44 13.11 -23.91
CA SER A 366 21.27 11.76 -24.47
C SER A 366 21.02 10.77 -23.36
N PHE A 367 20.00 9.94 -23.54
CA PHE A 367 19.58 8.90 -22.59
C PHE A 367 18.67 7.87 -23.27
N VAL A 368 18.43 6.75 -22.59
CA VAL A 368 17.54 5.68 -23.04
C VAL A 368 16.32 5.65 -22.12
N VAL A 369 15.12 5.60 -22.71
CA VAL A 369 13.83 5.40 -22.01
C VAL A 369 13.12 4.26 -22.73
N ASP A 370 12.65 3.26 -21.98
CA ASP A 370 11.92 2.11 -22.52
C ASP A 370 12.65 1.42 -23.72
N ALA A 371 13.96 1.23 -23.58
CA ALA A 371 14.88 0.67 -24.58
C ALA A 371 15.07 1.53 -25.86
N GLU A 372 14.46 2.70 -25.94
CA GLU A 372 14.62 3.63 -27.06
C GLU A 372 15.58 4.76 -26.69
N LYS A 373 16.54 5.06 -27.59
CA LYS A 373 17.52 6.14 -27.39
C LYS A 373 16.99 7.47 -27.86
N TYR A 374 17.07 8.45 -26.98
CA TYR A 374 16.71 9.84 -27.27
C TYR A 374 17.93 10.76 -27.19
N THR A 375 18.07 11.61 -28.18
CA THR A 375 19.08 12.69 -28.19
C THR A 375 18.34 14.00 -28.43
N VAL A 376 18.29 14.82 -27.39
CA VAL A 376 17.54 16.07 -27.36
C VAL A 376 18.52 17.24 -27.31
N GLU A 377 18.45 18.13 -28.29
CA GLU A 377 19.15 19.41 -28.24
C GLU A 377 18.36 20.37 -27.35
N VAL A 378 19.02 20.98 -26.37
CA VAL A 378 18.40 21.89 -25.44
C VAL A 378 19.08 23.25 -25.51
N GLN A 379 18.28 24.27 -25.77
CA GLN A 379 18.72 25.65 -25.82
C GLN A 379 18.01 26.45 -24.74
N ARG A 380 18.78 27.18 -23.93
CA ARG A 380 18.26 28.14 -22.97
C ARG A 380 17.90 29.45 -23.70
N THR A 381 16.61 29.78 -23.76
CA THR A 381 16.07 30.97 -24.41
C THR A 381 15.77 32.09 -23.43
N GLY A 382 15.78 31.80 -22.13
CA GLY A 382 15.56 32.75 -21.03
C GLY A 382 16.00 32.20 -19.69
N PRO A 383 15.88 32.95 -18.60
CA PRO A 383 16.28 32.51 -17.27
C PRO A 383 15.62 31.19 -16.83
N GLN A 384 14.35 31.01 -17.22
CA GLN A 384 13.55 29.84 -16.90
C GLN A 384 13.02 29.12 -18.14
N ASN A 385 13.37 29.54 -19.35
CA ASN A 385 12.84 29.05 -20.60
C ASN A 385 13.87 28.17 -21.30
N LEU A 386 13.45 26.97 -21.66
CA LEU A 386 14.22 26.03 -22.45
C LEU A 386 13.43 25.67 -23.73
N MET A 387 14.13 25.67 -24.86
CA MET A 387 13.64 25.10 -26.12
C MET A 387 14.32 23.74 -26.31
N LEU A 388 13.50 22.70 -26.41
CA LEU A 388 13.96 21.32 -26.66
C LEU A 388 13.70 21.01 -28.13
N ARG A 389 14.68 20.41 -28.80
CA ARG A 389 14.55 19.97 -30.19
C ARG A 389 14.86 18.47 -30.30
N LEU A 390 13.92 17.74 -30.87
CA LEU A 390 14.03 16.30 -31.14
C LEU A 390 13.51 16.00 -32.54
N ASN A 391 14.33 15.36 -33.37
CA ASN A 391 13.94 14.93 -34.74
C ASN A 391 13.28 16.03 -35.58
N GLY A 392 13.73 17.28 -35.44
CA GLY A 392 13.19 18.43 -36.19
C GLY A 392 11.96 19.09 -35.57
N ALA A 393 11.32 18.47 -34.60
CA ALA A 393 10.28 19.11 -33.78
C ALA A 393 10.90 19.91 -32.63
N SER A 394 10.25 21.01 -32.25
CA SER A 394 10.67 21.83 -31.10
C SER A 394 9.53 22.03 -30.13
N VAL A 395 9.87 22.03 -28.85
CA VAL A 395 8.95 22.26 -27.73
C VAL A 395 9.56 23.30 -26.79
N ASP A 396 8.79 24.29 -26.43
CA ASP A 396 9.17 25.31 -25.43
C ASP A 396 8.61 24.92 -24.08
N ILE A 397 9.46 24.94 -23.04
CA ILE A 397 9.08 24.67 -21.67
C ILE A 397 9.58 25.74 -20.73
N VAL A 398 8.87 25.93 -19.61
CA VAL A 398 9.34 26.75 -18.51
C VAL A 398 9.79 25.85 -17.37
N VAL A 399 11.01 26.05 -16.89
CA VAL A 399 11.61 25.24 -15.82
C VAL A 399 11.97 26.13 -14.64
N ARG A 400 11.50 25.78 -13.44
CA ARG A 400 11.85 26.45 -12.19
C ARG A 400 12.41 25.45 -11.21
N GLU A 401 13.53 25.80 -10.59
CA GLU A 401 14.07 25.00 -9.48
C GLU A 401 13.24 25.24 -8.22
N LEU A 402 12.94 24.15 -7.52
CA LEU A 402 12.24 24.16 -6.24
C LEU A 402 13.25 24.10 -5.10
N ASN A 403 12.84 24.58 -3.92
CA ASN A 403 13.72 24.61 -2.73
C ASN A 403 14.13 23.22 -2.22
N ASP A 404 13.41 22.20 -2.62
CA ASP A 404 13.65 20.79 -2.29
C ASP A 404 14.54 20.06 -3.33
N GLY A 405 15.11 20.81 -4.27
CA GLY A 405 15.96 20.26 -5.35
C GLY A 405 15.20 19.67 -6.54
N GLY A 406 13.86 19.69 -6.50
CA GLY A 406 13.02 19.31 -7.63
C GLY A 406 12.95 20.41 -8.71
N LEU A 407 12.36 20.07 -9.85
CA LEU A 407 12.04 21.00 -10.94
C LEU A 407 10.54 21.09 -11.13
N LEU A 408 10.01 22.29 -11.25
CA LEU A 408 8.66 22.55 -11.76
C LEU A 408 8.77 22.82 -13.27
N ILE A 409 8.22 21.91 -14.08
CA ILE A 409 8.24 21.99 -15.53
C ILE A 409 6.83 22.31 -16.03
N GLN A 410 6.67 23.40 -16.76
CA GLN A 410 5.42 23.75 -17.42
C GLN A 410 5.50 23.40 -18.91
N LEU A 411 4.57 22.58 -19.38
CA LEU A 411 4.44 22.08 -20.74
C LEU A 411 2.96 22.18 -21.16
N ASP A 412 2.67 22.84 -22.27
CA ASP A 412 1.33 22.96 -22.84
C ASP A 412 0.23 23.37 -21.84
N GLY A 413 0.57 24.27 -20.92
CA GLY A 413 -0.35 24.77 -19.89
C GLY A 413 -0.48 23.86 -18.66
N ALA A 414 0.09 22.66 -18.69
CA ALA A 414 0.17 21.78 -17.53
C ALA A 414 1.48 21.98 -16.75
N SER A 415 1.43 21.77 -15.43
CA SER A 415 2.61 21.87 -14.55
C SER A 415 2.96 20.49 -13.98
N HIS A 416 4.21 20.10 -14.13
CA HIS A 416 4.74 18.83 -13.64
C HIS A 416 5.87 19.08 -12.64
N VAL A 417 5.75 18.51 -11.44
CA VAL A 417 6.85 18.50 -10.46
C VAL A 417 7.69 17.27 -10.74
N VAL A 418 8.99 17.49 -10.93
CA VAL A 418 9.94 16.43 -11.28
C VAL A 418 11.07 16.39 -10.27
N HIS A 419 11.27 15.25 -9.65
CA HIS A 419 12.45 14.97 -8.83
C HIS A 419 13.32 13.95 -9.55
N SER A 420 14.63 14.08 -9.41
CA SER A 420 15.61 13.17 -10.00
C SER A 420 16.54 12.61 -8.93
N GLU A 421 16.88 11.34 -9.07
CA GLU A 421 17.81 10.65 -8.19
C GLU A 421 18.73 9.77 -9.02
N GLU A 422 20.04 9.90 -8.79
CA GLU A 422 21.01 9.07 -9.46
C GLU A 422 21.09 7.69 -8.81
N GLU A 423 20.93 6.64 -9.62
CA GLU A 423 21.01 5.24 -9.19
C GLU A 423 22.12 4.53 -10.02
N PRO A 424 22.60 3.36 -9.55
CA PRO A 424 23.60 2.60 -10.32
C PRO A 424 23.15 2.23 -11.74
N SER A 425 21.84 2.10 -11.97
CA SER A 425 21.21 1.77 -13.26
C SER A 425 20.83 3.00 -14.10
N GLY A 426 21.12 4.23 -13.64
CA GLY A 426 20.80 5.47 -14.33
C GLY A 426 20.11 6.49 -13.45
N THR A 427 19.51 7.51 -14.06
CA THR A 427 18.76 8.56 -13.34
C THR A 427 17.30 8.17 -13.22
N ARG A 428 16.80 8.02 -12.02
CA ARG A 428 15.37 7.89 -11.77
C ARG A 428 14.69 9.26 -11.77
N LEU A 429 13.60 9.37 -12.51
CA LEU A 429 12.73 10.53 -12.47
C LEU A 429 11.41 10.16 -11.77
N LEU A 430 10.99 10.99 -10.84
CA LEU A 430 9.64 11.00 -10.28
C LEU A 430 8.91 12.20 -10.90
N ILE A 431 7.94 11.94 -11.77
CA ILE A 431 7.13 12.96 -12.47
C ILE A 431 5.73 12.95 -11.86
N GLY A 432 5.45 13.92 -10.99
CA GLY A 432 4.24 13.87 -10.19
C GLY A 432 4.21 12.65 -9.27
N THR A 433 3.41 11.64 -9.60
CA THR A 433 3.30 10.37 -8.88
C THR A 433 3.89 9.17 -9.65
N SER A 434 4.26 9.35 -10.90
CA SER A 434 4.75 8.28 -11.77
C SER A 434 6.27 8.30 -11.89
N THR A 435 6.90 7.13 -11.98
CA THR A 435 8.36 7.00 -12.10
C THR A 435 8.78 6.50 -13.46
N CYS A 436 9.90 7.03 -13.97
CA CYS A 436 10.60 6.46 -15.11
C CYS A 436 12.11 6.44 -14.89
N MET A 437 12.82 5.57 -15.62
CA MET A 437 14.28 5.45 -15.58
C MET A 437 14.89 6.00 -16.85
N LEU A 438 15.89 6.82 -16.69
CA LEU A 438 16.77 7.27 -17.77
C LEU A 438 18.09 6.51 -17.63
N SER A 439 18.34 5.52 -18.47
CA SER A 439 19.64 4.84 -18.47
C SER A 439 20.64 5.54 -19.37
N SER A 440 21.93 5.33 -19.10
CA SER A 440 23.00 5.79 -19.97
C SER A 440 23.29 4.75 -21.06
N GLU A 441 23.88 5.19 -22.16
CA GLU A 441 24.20 4.35 -23.33
C GLU A 441 25.19 3.19 -23.03
N ASN A 442 25.85 3.23 -21.86
CA ASN A 442 26.93 2.30 -21.49
C ASN A 442 26.56 1.34 -20.34
N ASP A 443 25.32 1.33 -19.91
CA ASP A 443 24.86 0.33 -18.92
C ASP A 443 24.39 -0.94 -19.64
N PRO A 444 24.94 -2.12 -19.27
CA PRO A 444 24.65 -3.39 -19.91
C PRO A 444 23.19 -3.88 -19.67
#